data_6157eb74402c39bb3f326f9be0bf4bf5
#
_entry.id   6157eb74402c39bb3f326f9be0bf4bf5
#
_cell.length_a   1.000
_cell.length_b   1.000
_cell.length_c   1.000
_cell.angle_alpha   90.00
_cell.angle_beta   90.00
_cell.angle_gamma   90.00
#
_symmetry.space_group_name_H-M   'P 1'
#
loop_
_entity.id
_entity.type
_entity.pdbx_description
1 polymer ?
#
loop_
_entity_poly.entity_id
_entity_poly.type
_entity_poly.pdbx_seq_one_letter_code
_entity_poly.pdbx_strand_id
1 'polypeptide(L)'
;MLGAKLDTSSGRVWFFPNGDPEISELHVKYDPNNMWSTRMKAIARTALDYFDGSVLVGFPDFGGILDIAASLVGTEKLLFATLEEPEEVKRLCDEIQVAWYDAMDDFSELLKCQGCFTDWNNLLSKTPTHVIQCDFSTMISREMFREFVLDYLRLDTKKLEHEIYHLDGPGALMHLDDLLSLEKLSAVQWVYGAGVPTAAHWIDVYKKIREAGKQYQIKQVVEDPFEVYEVMKKVGGTPYSQLNLRKSDSDIMNKILSHK
;
A
#
# COMPACT_ATOMS: atom_id res chain seq x y z
N MET A 1 9.47 -9.48 10.27
CA MET A 1 8.93 -10.84 10.39
C MET A 1 9.72 -11.85 9.54
N LEU A 2 10.19 -11.45 8.38
CA LEU A 2 10.94 -12.36 7.46
C LEU A 2 12.46 -12.26 7.55
N GLY A 3 13.05 -11.57 8.54
CA GLY A 3 14.48 -11.60 8.81
C GLY A 3 15.23 -10.31 8.50
N ALA A 4 14.63 -9.31 7.89
CA ALA A 4 15.26 -8.01 7.67
C ALA A 4 15.65 -7.34 9.01
N LYS A 5 16.72 -6.56 8.97
CA LYS A 5 17.20 -5.78 10.11
C LYS A 5 16.43 -4.46 10.20
N LEU A 6 15.87 -4.20 11.38
CA LEU A 6 15.20 -2.94 11.68
C LEU A 6 16.22 -1.85 12.00
N ASP A 7 16.05 -0.66 11.42
CA ASP A 7 16.77 0.57 11.77
C ASP A 7 15.78 1.70 12.07
N THR A 8 15.95 2.34 13.21
CA THR A 8 15.16 3.48 13.67
C THR A 8 15.99 4.72 13.96
N SER A 9 17.28 4.70 13.60
CA SER A 9 18.26 5.75 13.93
C SER A 9 17.91 7.13 13.35
N SER A 10 17.18 7.15 12.22
CA SER A 10 16.70 8.38 11.56
C SER A 10 15.41 8.95 12.15
N GLY A 11 14.83 8.33 13.19
CA GLY A 11 13.48 8.64 13.68
C GLY A 11 12.35 8.10 12.80
N ARG A 12 12.68 7.35 11.75
CA ARG A 12 11.77 6.59 10.91
C ARG A 12 12.11 5.11 10.99
N VAL A 13 11.20 4.27 10.56
CA VAL A 13 11.40 2.81 10.50
C VAL A 13 11.88 2.44 9.11
N TRP A 14 13.06 1.82 9.05
CA TRP A 14 13.63 1.29 7.82
C TRP A 14 14.02 -0.18 8.02
N PHE A 15 13.97 -0.94 6.94
CA PHE A 15 14.38 -2.34 6.92
C PHE A 15 15.54 -2.52 5.94
N PHE A 16 16.58 -3.20 6.39
CA PHE A 16 17.79 -3.47 5.63
C PHE A 16 18.13 -4.96 5.67
N PRO A 17 18.94 -5.46 4.73
CA PRO A 17 19.43 -6.82 4.78
C PRO A 17 20.11 -7.14 6.11
N ASN A 18 19.94 -8.35 6.59
CA ASN A 18 20.64 -8.86 7.75
C ASN A 18 21.90 -9.58 7.27
N GLY A 19 22.99 -8.84 7.11
CA GLY A 19 24.20 -9.30 6.44
C GLY A 19 24.19 -9.00 4.95
N ASP A 20 24.80 -9.88 4.15
CA ASP A 20 24.85 -9.81 2.69
C ASP A 20 24.44 -11.16 2.09
N PRO A 21 23.16 -11.50 2.14
CA PRO A 21 22.70 -12.81 1.66
C PRO A 21 22.75 -12.89 0.13
N GLU A 22 23.12 -14.06 -0.39
CA GLU A 22 22.92 -14.40 -1.80
C GLU A 22 21.44 -14.74 -2.02
N ILE A 23 20.87 -14.23 -3.13
CA ILE A 23 19.43 -14.39 -3.39
C ILE A 23 19.06 -15.87 -3.56
N SER A 24 19.92 -16.66 -4.19
CA SER A 24 19.74 -18.10 -4.41
C SER A 24 19.76 -18.93 -3.12
N GLU A 25 20.36 -18.41 -2.05
CA GLU A 25 20.44 -19.08 -0.74
C GLU A 25 19.39 -18.58 0.24
N LEU A 26 18.73 -17.44 -0.08
CA LEU A 26 17.75 -16.84 0.79
C LEU A 26 16.38 -17.50 0.59
N HIS A 27 15.85 -18.10 1.66
CA HIS A 27 14.50 -18.65 1.74
C HIS A 27 13.71 -17.98 2.85
N VAL A 28 12.45 -17.69 2.59
CA VAL A 28 11.58 -17.01 3.56
C VAL A 28 10.30 -17.76 3.79
N LYS A 29 9.84 -17.72 5.03
CA LYS A 29 8.55 -18.27 5.44
C LYS A 29 8.01 -17.45 6.61
N TYR A 30 6.71 -17.22 6.63
CA TYR A 30 6.06 -16.64 7.80
C TYR A 30 6.10 -17.63 8.98
N ASP A 31 6.55 -17.11 10.14
CA ASP A 31 6.47 -17.83 11.41
C ASP A 31 5.58 -17.02 12.38
N PRO A 32 4.39 -17.52 12.72
CA PRO A 32 3.49 -16.83 13.65
C PRO A 32 4.06 -16.70 15.08
N ASN A 33 5.10 -17.47 15.42
CA ASN A 33 5.78 -17.45 16.71
C ASN A 33 7.08 -16.63 16.68
N ASN A 34 7.46 -16.08 15.54
CA ASN A 34 8.59 -15.17 15.44
C ASN A 34 8.42 -14.00 16.42
N MET A 35 9.52 -13.50 16.97
CA MET A 35 9.52 -12.42 17.95
C MET A 35 8.69 -11.20 17.49
N TRP A 36 8.80 -10.80 16.20
CA TRP A 36 8.09 -9.65 15.67
C TRP A 36 6.61 -9.93 15.46
N SER A 37 6.24 -11.12 14.93
CA SER A 37 4.85 -11.55 14.79
C SER A 37 4.16 -11.59 16.16
N THR A 38 4.82 -12.19 17.15
CA THR A 38 4.31 -12.25 18.53
C THR A 38 4.15 -10.87 19.15
N ARG A 39 5.15 -9.97 18.98
CA ARG A 39 5.10 -8.60 19.50
C ARG A 39 3.98 -7.79 18.87
N MET A 40 3.85 -7.82 17.55
CA MET A 40 2.79 -7.08 16.84
C MET A 40 1.39 -7.57 17.23
N LYS A 41 1.20 -8.89 17.35
CA LYS A 41 -0.05 -9.47 17.84
C LYS A 41 -0.33 -9.09 19.31
N ALA A 42 0.69 -9.03 20.17
CA ALA A 42 0.51 -8.59 21.54
C ALA A 42 0.09 -7.11 21.63
N ILE A 43 0.69 -6.24 20.81
CA ILE A 43 0.30 -4.82 20.72
C ILE A 43 -1.16 -4.72 20.25
N ALA A 44 -1.54 -5.44 19.20
CA ALA A 44 -2.90 -5.44 18.68
C ALA A 44 -3.92 -5.93 19.73
N ARG A 45 -3.65 -7.03 20.44
CA ARG A 45 -4.51 -7.53 21.52
C ARG A 45 -4.66 -6.50 22.65
N THR A 46 -3.54 -5.92 23.10
CA THR A 46 -3.58 -4.88 24.14
C THR A 46 -4.41 -3.68 23.71
N ALA A 47 -4.31 -3.27 22.44
CA ALA A 47 -5.12 -2.17 21.90
C ALA A 47 -6.61 -2.54 21.82
N LEU A 48 -6.94 -3.75 21.36
CA LEU A 48 -8.32 -4.24 21.33
C LEU A 48 -8.95 -4.24 22.74
N ASP A 49 -8.21 -4.76 23.73
CA ASP A 49 -8.68 -4.83 25.11
C ASP A 49 -8.81 -3.43 25.73
N TYR A 50 -7.85 -2.55 25.49
CA TYR A 50 -7.83 -1.21 26.08
C TYR A 50 -8.91 -0.28 25.51
N PHE A 51 -9.11 -0.32 24.20
CA PHE A 51 -10.07 0.56 23.53
C PHE A 51 -11.49 0.01 23.52
N ASP A 52 -11.69 -1.26 23.77
CA ASP A 52 -12.99 -1.93 23.89
C ASP A 52 -14.02 -1.49 22.82
N GLY A 53 -13.60 -1.52 21.56
CA GLY A 53 -14.42 -1.15 20.41
C GLY A 53 -14.58 0.35 20.15
N SER A 54 -14.00 1.24 20.99
CA SER A 54 -14.05 2.70 20.77
C SER A 54 -13.10 3.18 19.68
N VAL A 55 -12.07 2.38 19.37
CA VAL A 55 -11.08 2.62 18.30
C VAL A 55 -10.85 1.31 17.55
N LEU A 56 -10.74 1.39 16.22
CA LEU A 56 -10.38 0.24 15.41
C LEU A 56 -8.86 0.05 15.37
N VAL A 57 -8.45 -1.18 15.53
CA VAL A 57 -7.06 -1.61 15.37
C VAL A 57 -6.86 -2.08 13.94
N GLY A 58 -5.96 -1.44 13.20
CA GLY A 58 -5.66 -1.76 11.80
C GLY A 58 -4.63 -2.89 11.64
N PHE A 59 -4.58 -3.44 10.44
CA PHE A 59 -3.46 -4.29 10.04
C PHE A 59 -2.14 -3.51 10.13
N PRO A 60 -1.05 -4.17 10.53
CA PRO A 60 0.28 -3.60 10.32
C PRO A 60 0.55 -3.45 8.82
N ASP A 61 1.41 -2.52 8.45
CA ASP A 61 1.90 -2.42 7.08
C ASP A 61 2.83 -3.59 6.79
N PHE A 62 2.44 -4.44 5.83
CA PHE A 62 3.25 -5.58 5.39
C PHE A 62 4.17 -5.22 4.23
N GLY A 63 3.97 -4.08 3.55
CA GLY A 63 4.70 -3.68 2.36
C GLY A 63 4.32 -4.45 1.09
N GLY A 64 4.92 -4.07 -0.03
CA GLY A 64 4.78 -4.76 -1.30
C GLY A 64 5.75 -5.93 -1.45
N ILE A 65 5.45 -6.90 -2.30
CA ILE A 65 6.24 -8.13 -2.44
C ILE A 65 7.69 -7.82 -2.84
N LEU A 66 7.88 -6.97 -3.87
CA LEU A 66 9.23 -6.61 -4.32
C LEU A 66 9.94 -5.64 -3.34
N ASP A 67 9.18 -4.83 -2.59
CA ASP A 67 9.71 -3.97 -1.53
C ASP A 67 10.25 -4.81 -0.36
N ILE A 68 9.55 -5.89 -0.02
CA ILE A 68 10.01 -6.87 0.97
C ILE A 68 11.28 -7.55 0.48
N ALA A 69 11.33 -7.99 -0.79
CA ALA A 69 12.55 -8.56 -1.37
C ALA A 69 13.72 -7.58 -1.27
N ALA A 70 13.50 -6.29 -1.61
CA ALA A 70 14.53 -5.25 -1.48
C ALA A 70 15.00 -5.06 -0.03
N SER A 71 14.11 -5.20 0.96
CA SER A 71 14.47 -5.13 2.37
C SER A 71 15.33 -6.30 2.85
N LEU A 72 15.23 -7.45 2.17
CA LEU A 72 15.92 -8.69 2.52
C LEU A 72 17.32 -8.80 1.86
N VAL A 73 17.45 -8.39 0.59
CA VAL A 73 18.70 -8.55 -0.19
C VAL A 73 19.42 -7.22 -0.47
N GLY A 74 18.76 -6.09 -0.27
CA GLY A 74 19.26 -4.75 -0.63
C GLY A 74 18.73 -4.28 -1.99
N THR A 75 18.39 -3.00 -2.06
CA THR A 75 17.78 -2.38 -3.23
C THR A 75 18.64 -2.52 -4.49
N GLU A 76 19.92 -2.19 -4.40
CA GLU A 76 20.86 -2.27 -5.52
C GLU A 76 21.09 -3.72 -5.96
N LYS A 77 21.31 -4.63 -5.02
CA LYS A 77 21.50 -6.06 -5.30
C LYS A 77 20.26 -6.67 -5.97
N LEU A 78 19.06 -6.34 -5.47
CA LEU A 78 17.81 -6.80 -6.09
C LEU A 78 17.68 -6.26 -7.52
N LEU A 79 18.04 -4.99 -7.76
CA LEU A 79 17.96 -4.39 -9.10
C LEU A 79 18.86 -5.12 -10.09
N PHE A 80 20.09 -5.47 -9.71
CA PHE A 80 20.98 -6.29 -10.55
C PHE A 80 20.43 -7.72 -10.73
N ALA A 81 19.93 -8.33 -9.65
CA ALA A 81 19.38 -9.68 -9.71
C ALA A 81 18.17 -9.81 -10.64
N THR A 82 17.36 -8.77 -10.80
CA THR A 82 16.25 -8.79 -11.79
C THR A 82 16.75 -8.95 -13.24
N LEU A 83 18.01 -8.63 -13.52
CA LEU A 83 18.63 -8.76 -14.84
C LEU A 83 19.50 -10.04 -14.97
N GLU A 84 20.19 -10.40 -13.90
CA GLU A 84 21.21 -11.46 -13.90
C GLU A 84 20.65 -12.80 -13.43
N GLU A 85 19.69 -12.79 -12.48
CA GLU A 85 19.12 -13.97 -11.83
C GLU A 85 17.58 -13.87 -11.72
N PRO A 86 16.84 -13.57 -12.82
CA PRO A 86 15.41 -13.27 -12.77
C PRO A 86 14.57 -14.41 -12.16
N GLU A 87 14.96 -15.66 -12.35
CA GLU A 87 14.23 -16.81 -11.81
C GLU A 87 14.39 -16.93 -10.28
N GLU A 88 15.55 -16.55 -9.74
CA GLU A 88 15.73 -16.50 -8.29
C GLU A 88 14.94 -15.35 -7.65
N VAL A 89 14.85 -14.21 -8.34
CA VAL A 89 13.98 -13.11 -7.90
C VAL A 89 12.52 -13.58 -7.86
N LYS A 90 12.03 -14.24 -8.91
CA LYS A 90 10.66 -14.78 -8.94
C LYS A 90 10.43 -15.80 -7.83
N ARG A 91 11.36 -16.75 -7.65
CA ARG A 91 11.27 -17.74 -6.56
C ARG A 91 11.15 -17.05 -5.19
N LEU A 92 11.98 -16.05 -4.92
CA LEU A 92 11.94 -15.30 -3.67
C LEU A 92 10.61 -14.54 -3.53
N CYS A 93 10.12 -13.91 -4.59
CA CYS A 93 8.81 -13.24 -4.60
C CYS A 93 7.66 -14.22 -4.35
N ASP A 94 7.70 -15.42 -4.92
CA ASP A 94 6.69 -16.47 -4.67
C ASP A 94 6.66 -16.88 -3.18
N GLU A 95 7.83 -17.07 -2.57
CA GLU A 95 7.93 -17.38 -1.14
C GLU A 95 7.41 -16.22 -0.27
N ILE A 96 7.74 -14.96 -0.64
CA ILE A 96 7.24 -13.76 0.04
C ILE A 96 5.73 -13.66 -0.10
N GLN A 97 5.17 -13.92 -1.27
CA GLN A 97 3.71 -13.89 -1.51
C GLN A 97 2.98 -14.87 -0.59
N VAL A 98 3.48 -16.08 -0.46
CA VAL A 98 2.91 -17.08 0.46
C VAL A 98 3.02 -16.58 1.91
N ALA A 99 4.18 -16.10 2.32
CA ALA A 99 4.41 -15.59 3.68
C ALA A 99 3.53 -14.35 3.98
N TRP A 100 3.28 -13.50 2.99
CA TRP A 100 2.41 -12.35 3.09
C TRP A 100 0.95 -12.77 3.33
N TYR A 101 0.46 -13.79 2.59
CA TYR A 101 -0.89 -14.32 2.79
C TYR A 101 -1.05 -14.99 4.15
N ASP A 102 -0.06 -15.78 4.57
CA ASP A 102 -0.06 -16.42 5.90
C ASP A 102 -0.14 -15.36 7.03
N ALA A 103 0.61 -14.26 6.88
CA ALA A 103 0.55 -13.15 7.83
C ALA A 103 -0.82 -12.45 7.81
N MET A 104 -1.37 -12.18 6.62
CA MET A 104 -2.71 -11.58 6.48
C MET A 104 -3.78 -12.45 7.14
N ASP A 105 -3.75 -13.76 6.93
CA ASP A 105 -4.72 -14.68 7.49
C ASP A 105 -4.59 -14.74 9.04
N ASP A 106 -3.37 -14.78 9.60
CA ASP A 106 -3.11 -14.76 11.06
C ASP A 106 -3.61 -13.47 11.73
N PHE A 107 -3.35 -12.30 11.11
CA PHE A 107 -3.83 -11.02 11.63
C PHE A 107 -5.33 -10.83 11.40
N SER A 108 -5.88 -11.32 10.30
CA SER A 108 -7.33 -11.31 10.04
C SER A 108 -8.10 -12.05 11.14
N GLU A 109 -7.60 -13.22 11.53
CA GLU A 109 -8.18 -14.03 12.62
C GLU A 109 -8.18 -13.25 13.94
N LEU A 110 -7.10 -12.51 14.22
CA LEU A 110 -7.01 -11.68 15.42
C LEU A 110 -7.97 -10.49 15.40
N LEU A 111 -8.10 -9.82 14.24
CA LEU A 111 -8.81 -8.54 14.13
C LEU A 111 -10.31 -8.70 13.83
N LYS A 112 -10.78 -9.87 13.40
CA LYS A 112 -12.19 -10.12 13.02
C LYS A 112 -13.21 -9.82 14.11
N CYS A 113 -12.81 -9.83 15.38
CA CYS A 113 -13.69 -9.53 16.51
C CYS A 113 -14.28 -8.10 16.48
N GLN A 114 -13.66 -7.19 15.72
CA GLN A 114 -14.13 -5.81 15.54
C GLN A 114 -15.30 -5.69 14.56
N GLY A 115 -15.62 -6.73 13.79
CA GLY A 115 -16.68 -6.74 12.77
C GLY A 115 -16.36 -5.96 11.49
N CYS A 116 -15.20 -5.34 11.42
CA CYS A 116 -14.65 -4.69 10.23
C CYS A 116 -13.12 -4.63 10.31
N PHE A 117 -12.50 -4.35 9.16
CA PHE A 117 -11.05 -4.26 9.01
C PHE A 117 -10.66 -2.87 8.51
N THR A 118 -9.46 -2.47 8.86
CA THR A 118 -8.79 -1.26 8.36
C THR A 118 -7.29 -1.48 8.36
N ASP A 119 -6.57 -0.64 7.65
CA ASP A 119 -5.11 -0.60 7.62
C ASP A 119 -4.59 0.83 7.80
N TRP A 120 -3.33 1.08 7.50
CA TRP A 120 -2.72 2.41 7.59
C TRP A 120 -3.37 3.46 6.67
N ASN A 121 -4.17 3.02 5.69
CA ASN A 121 -4.91 3.91 4.80
C ASN A 121 -6.23 4.43 5.41
N ASN A 122 -6.64 3.90 6.56
CA ASN A 122 -7.84 4.28 7.30
C ASN A 122 -9.18 4.08 6.55
N LEU A 123 -9.21 3.23 5.54
CA LEU A 123 -10.45 2.80 4.90
C LEU A 123 -11.02 1.60 5.65
N LEU A 124 -12.35 1.51 5.64
CA LEU A 124 -13.09 0.46 6.35
C LEU A 124 -13.57 -0.59 5.35
N SER A 125 -13.37 -1.86 5.67
CA SER A 125 -13.90 -2.99 4.92
C SER A 125 -14.57 -4.01 5.85
N LYS A 126 -15.58 -4.69 5.35
CA LYS A 126 -16.19 -5.83 6.05
C LYS A 126 -15.41 -7.13 5.86
N THR A 127 -14.58 -7.18 4.84
CA THR A 127 -13.68 -8.30 4.54
C THR A 127 -12.24 -7.87 4.79
N PRO A 128 -11.30 -8.79 5.03
CA PRO A 128 -9.88 -8.46 5.13
C PRO A 128 -9.42 -7.65 3.93
N THR A 129 -8.76 -6.54 4.18
CA THR A 129 -8.26 -5.61 3.17
C THR A 129 -6.91 -5.06 3.57
N HIS A 130 -6.06 -4.78 2.61
CA HIS A 130 -4.77 -4.14 2.80
C HIS A 130 -4.42 -3.34 1.56
N VAL A 131 -3.83 -2.16 1.72
CA VAL A 131 -3.30 -1.41 0.58
C VAL A 131 -2.14 -2.17 -0.03
N ILE A 132 -2.23 -2.45 -1.33
CA ILE A 132 -1.17 -3.10 -2.10
C ILE A 132 -0.26 -2.04 -2.73
N GLN A 133 1.03 -2.31 -2.81
CA GLN A 133 2.03 -1.33 -3.23
C GLN A 133 3.27 -1.97 -3.86
N CYS A 134 4.06 -1.16 -4.53
CA CYS A 134 5.42 -1.46 -4.93
C CYS A 134 6.21 -0.15 -5.12
N ASP A 135 6.87 0.32 -4.07
CA ASP A 135 7.69 1.55 -4.13
C ASP A 135 8.95 1.34 -4.97
N PHE A 136 9.45 0.10 -5.03
CA PHE A 136 10.54 -0.31 -5.89
C PHE A 136 10.25 -0.06 -7.38
N SER A 137 8.97 0.03 -7.76
CA SER A 137 8.54 0.22 -9.15
C SER A 137 9.10 1.48 -9.81
N THR A 138 9.44 2.51 -9.04
CA THR A 138 10.04 3.74 -9.56
C THR A 138 11.43 3.55 -10.18
N MET A 139 12.09 2.42 -9.89
CA MET A 139 13.47 2.10 -10.31
C MET A 139 13.54 1.08 -11.44
N ILE A 140 12.41 0.54 -11.88
CA ILE A 140 12.34 -0.51 -12.89
C ILE A 140 11.53 -0.08 -14.11
N SER A 141 11.82 -0.69 -15.27
CA SER A 141 11.07 -0.43 -16.50
C SER A 141 9.64 -0.96 -16.43
N ARG A 142 8.83 -0.55 -17.37
CA ARG A 142 7.45 -1.05 -17.50
C ARG A 142 7.41 -2.55 -17.80
N GLU A 143 8.36 -3.08 -18.57
CA GLU A 143 8.51 -4.49 -18.86
C GLU A 143 8.84 -5.28 -17.59
N MET A 144 9.81 -4.79 -16.80
CA MET A 144 10.17 -5.40 -15.52
C MET A 144 9.01 -5.35 -14.51
N PHE A 145 8.25 -4.25 -14.49
CA PHE A 145 7.05 -4.15 -13.66
C PHE A 145 6.02 -5.24 -14.00
N ARG A 146 5.79 -5.49 -15.29
CA ARG A 146 4.90 -6.57 -15.73
C ARG A 146 5.41 -7.94 -15.32
N GLU A 147 6.72 -8.14 -15.40
CA GLU A 147 7.35 -9.42 -15.11
C GLU A 147 7.43 -9.73 -13.62
N PHE A 148 7.79 -8.75 -12.77
CA PHE A 148 8.11 -8.99 -11.36
C PHE A 148 7.06 -8.45 -10.38
N VAL A 149 6.05 -7.69 -10.84
CA VAL A 149 5.08 -7.03 -9.93
C VAL A 149 3.64 -7.33 -10.33
N LEU A 150 3.28 -7.16 -11.61
CA LEU A 150 1.89 -7.13 -12.04
C LEU A 150 1.13 -8.44 -11.74
N ASP A 151 1.79 -9.60 -11.90
CA ASP A 151 1.15 -10.89 -11.63
C ASP A 151 0.91 -11.13 -10.14
N TYR A 152 1.80 -10.65 -9.26
CA TYR A 152 1.60 -10.67 -7.82
C TYR A 152 0.43 -9.78 -7.41
N LEU A 153 0.34 -8.57 -7.94
CA LEU A 153 -0.81 -7.68 -7.71
C LEU A 153 -2.13 -8.30 -8.21
N ARG A 154 -2.08 -9.04 -9.32
CA ARG A 154 -3.26 -9.77 -9.82
C ARG A 154 -3.70 -10.88 -8.87
N LEU A 155 -2.77 -11.53 -8.18
CA LEU A 155 -3.08 -12.53 -7.15
C LEU A 155 -3.64 -11.84 -5.90
N ASP A 156 -3.06 -10.72 -5.46
CA ASP A 156 -3.55 -9.94 -4.32
C ASP A 156 -4.99 -9.51 -4.53
N THR A 157 -5.30 -8.91 -5.68
CA THR A 157 -6.67 -8.46 -6.01
C THR A 157 -7.69 -9.60 -6.19
N LYS A 158 -7.25 -10.86 -6.27
CA LYS A 158 -8.11 -12.05 -6.23
C LYS A 158 -8.30 -12.59 -4.82
N LYS A 159 -7.26 -12.51 -3.97
CA LYS A 159 -7.27 -12.98 -2.59
C LYS A 159 -8.07 -12.04 -1.69
N LEU A 160 -7.91 -10.74 -1.91
CA LEU A 160 -8.52 -9.69 -1.10
C LEU A 160 -9.60 -8.96 -1.89
N GLU A 161 -10.67 -8.55 -1.22
CA GLU A 161 -11.73 -7.73 -1.81
C GLU A 161 -11.44 -6.24 -1.58
N HIS A 162 -11.84 -5.40 -2.53
CA HIS A 162 -11.77 -3.92 -2.42
C HIS A 162 -10.35 -3.35 -2.29
N GLU A 163 -9.41 -3.95 -3.01
CA GLU A 163 -8.02 -3.52 -2.96
C GLU A 163 -7.78 -2.15 -3.59
N ILE A 164 -6.89 -1.41 -2.95
CA ILE A 164 -6.41 -0.11 -3.39
C ILE A 164 -4.91 -0.21 -3.62
N TYR A 165 -4.46 0.25 -4.77
CA TYR A 165 -3.03 0.34 -5.05
C TYR A 165 -2.49 1.71 -4.62
N HIS A 166 -1.42 1.71 -3.81
CA HIS A 166 -0.64 2.88 -3.45
C HIS A 166 0.34 3.21 -4.57
N LEU A 167 0.05 4.27 -5.31
CA LEU A 167 0.89 4.76 -6.41
C LEU A 167 1.66 5.99 -5.91
N ASP A 168 2.95 5.81 -5.59
CA ASP A 168 3.77 6.85 -4.98
C ASP A 168 4.76 7.46 -5.97
N GLY A 169 4.61 8.75 -6.14
CA GLY A 169 5.50 9.61 -6.90
C GLY A 169 5.33 9.58 -8.42
N PRO A 170 5.71 10.69 -9.10
CA PRO A 170 5.55 10.82 -10.55
C PRO A 170 6.31 9.76 -11.36
N GLY A 171 7.40 9.20 -10.82
CA GLY A 171 8.17 8.14 -11.46
C GLY A 171 7.36 6.84 -11.64
N ALA A 172 6.41 6.57 -10.74
CA ALA A 172 5.57 5.38 -10.83
C ALA A 172 4.40 5.50 -11.81
N LEU A 173 4.10 6.72 -12.33
CA LEU A 173 2.99 6.94 -13.29
C LEU A 173 3.13 6.15 -14.58
N MET A 174 4.34 5.78 -14.97
CA MET A 174 4.58 4.96 -16.15
C MET A 174 3.91 3.58 -16.07
N HIS A 175 3.59 3.10 -14.86
CA HIS A 175 2.94 1.82 -14.61
C HIS A 175 1.41 1.92 -14.48
N LEU A 176 0.84 3.13 -14.52
CA LEU A 176 -0.60 3.34 -14.29
C LEU A 176 -1.48 2.53 -15.24
N ASP A 177 -1.15 2.44 -16.53
CA ASP A 177 -1.94 1.66 -17.50
C ASP A 177 -1.99 0.17 -17.16
N ASP A 178 -0.87 -0.38 -16.71
CA ASP A 178 -0.78 -1.78 -16.32
C ASP A 178 -1.59 -2.05 -15.03
N LEU A 179 -1.52 -1.13 -14.07
CA LEU A 179 -2.36 -1.17 -12.86
C LEU A 179 -3.85 -1.10 -13.20
N LEU A 180 -4.24 -0.21 -14.09
CA LEU A 180 -5.64 -0.06 -14.50
C LEU A 180 -6.18 -1.27 -15.27
N SER A 181 -5.30 -2.09 -15.86
CA SER A 181 -5.66 -3.36 -16.51
C SER A 181 -6.06 -4.47 -15.51
N LEU A 182 -5.77 -4.32 -14.22
CA LEU A 182 -6.15 -5.28 -13.18
C LEU A 182 -7.67 -5.21 -12.95
N GLU A 183 -8.41 -6.20 -13.42
CA GLU A 183 -9.87 -6.22 -13.38
C GLU A 183 -10.43 -6.00 -11.98
N LYS A 184 -9.85 -6.68 -10.97
CA LYS A 184 -10.31 -6.70 -9.59
C LYS A 184 -9.79 -5.53 -8.74
N LEU A 185 -8.83 -4.75 -9.22
CA LEU A 185 -8.39 -3.56 -8.51
C LEU A 185 -9.53 -2.55 -8.38
N SER A 186 -9.86 -2.14 -7.17
CA SER A 186 -11.01 -1.26 -6.89
C SER A 186 -10.66 0.22 -7.04
N ALA A 187 -9.47 0.60 -6.60
CA ALA A 187 -9.06 2.01 -6.59
C ALA A 187 -7.54 2.17 -6.73
N VAL A 188 -7.14 3.38 -7.09
CA VAL A 188 -5.75 3.84 -7.03
C VAL A 188 -5.67 5.03 -6.08
N GLN A 189 -4.77 4.93 -5.10
CA GLN A 189 -4.36 6.03 -4.26
C GLN A 189 -3.21 6.75 -4.95
N TRP A 190 -3.42 8.00 -5.36
CA TRP A 190 -2.37 8.80 -5.97
C TRP A 190 -1.68 9.67 -4.93
N VAL A 191 -0.38 9.44 -4.72
CA VAL A 191 0.50 10.22 -3.85
C VAL A 191 1.52 10.93 -4.72
N TYR A 192 1.36 12.22 -4.89
CA TYR A 192 2.21 13.00 -5.80
C TYR A 192 3.57 13.41 -5.21
N GLY A 193 3.80 13.17 -3.92
CA GLY A 193 5.08 13.41 -3.25
C GLY A 193 5.29 14.86 -2.76
N ALA A 194 6.33 15.05 -1.98
CA ALA A 194 6.71 16.38 -1.47
C ALA A 194 7.43 17.19 -2.55
N GLY A 195 7.20 18.50 -2.57
CA GLY A 195 7.89 19.43 -3.47
C GLY A 195 7.39 19.43 -4.92
N VAL A 196 6.28 18.74 -5.21
CA VAL A 196 5.60 18.77 -6.50
C VAL A 196 4.24 19.45 -6.38
N PRO A 197 3.59 19.81 -7.51
CA PRO A 197 2.26 20.43 -7.49
C PRO A 197 1.22 19.56 -6.77
N THR A 198 0.28 20.25 -6.13
CA THR A 198 -0.79 19.66 -5.31
C THR A 198 -1.89 18.94 -6.11
N ALA A 199 -2.91 18.42 -5.45
CA ALA A 199 -3.94 17.55 -6.04
C ALA A 199 -4.59 18.11 -7.31
N ALA A 200 -4.89 19.42 -7.35
CA ALA A 200 -5.56 20.05 -8.49
C ALA A 200 -4.72 20.05 -9.80
N HIS A 201 -3.42 19.79 -9.70
CA HIS A 201 -2.55 19.65 -10.87
C HIS A 201 -2.73 18.30 -11.59
N TRP A 202 -3.15 17.27 -10.87
CA TRP A 202 -3.16 15.88 -11.33
C TRP A 202 -4.53 15.40 -11.85
N ILE A 203 -5.36 16.34 -12.35
CA ILE A 203 -6.72 16.07 -12.84
C ILE A 203 -6.73 14.95 -13.89
N ASP A 204 -5.76 14.92 -14.81
CA ASP A 204 -5.72 13.93 -15.89
C ASP A 204 -5.39 12.53 -15.36
N VAL A 205 -4.60 12.41 -14.29
CA VAL A 205 -4.36 11.13 -13.61
C VAL A 205 -5.65 10.60 -13.00
N TYR A 206 -6.39 11.42 -12.27
CA TYR A 206 -7.66 11.01 -11.67
C TYR A 206 -8.72 10.67 -12.71
N LYS A 207 -8.81 11.45 -13.81
CA LYS A 207 -9.71 11.14 -14.92
C LYS A 207 -9.40 9.78 -15.53
N LYS A 208 -8.13 9.52 -15.81
CA LYS A 208 -7.68 8.24 -16.36
C LYS A 208 -8.06 7.05 -15.48
N ILE A 209 -7.92 7.19 -14.16
CA ILE A 209 -8.35 6.18 -13.19
C ILE A 209 -9.87 5.97 -13.29
N ARG A 210 -10.66 7.05 -13.33
CA ARG A 210 -12.13 7.00 -13.43
C ARG A 210 -12.62 6.40 -14.76
N GLU A 211 -12.01 6.77 -15.86
CA GLU A 211 -12.32 6.25 -17.21
C GLU A 211 -12.08 4.73 -17.31
N ALA A 212 -11.11 4.22 -16.55
CA ALA A 212 -10.89 2.78 -16.38
C ALA A 212 -11.91 2.09 -15.44
N GLY A 213 -12.94 2.83 -14.96
CA GLY A 213 -13.99 2.28 -14.08
C GLY A 213 -13.57 2.13 -12.62
N LYS A 214 -12.42 2.68 -12.22
CA LYS A 214 -11.89 2.54 -10.85
C LYS A 214 -12.14 3.80 -10.02
N GLN A 215 -12.08 3.65 -8.70
CA GLN A 215 -12.12 4.79 -7.77
C GLN A 215 -10.72 5.39 -7.61
N TYR A 216 -10.66 6.62 -7.11
CA TYR A 216 -9.41 7.28 -6.83
C TYR A 216 -9.38 7.82 -5.39
N GLN A 217 -8.20 7.86 -4.82
CA GLN A 217 -7.94 8.44 -3.52
C GLN A 217 -6.87 9.53 -3.62
N ILE A 218 -7.11 10.65 -2.96
CA ILE A 218 -6.16 11.75 -2.81
C ILE A 218 -5.52 11.58 -1.44
N LYS A 219 -4.30 11.03 -1.38
CA LYS A 219 -3.69 10.63 -0.10
C LYS A 219 -2.94 11.74 0.60
N GLN A 220 -2.35 12.68 -0.09
CA GLN A 220 -1.62 13.72 0.62
C GLN A 220 -2.57 14.53 1.50
N VAL A 221 -2.06 14.99 2.62
CA VAL A 221 -2.76 15.96 3.45
C VAL A 221 -2.92 17.21 2.61
N VAL A 222 -4.07 17.34 1.97
CA VAL A 222 -4.41 18.53 1.21
C VAL A 222 -4.70 19.60 2.24
N GLU A 223 -3.80 20.58 2.33
CA GLU A 223 -3.98 21.69 3.26
C GLU A 223 -5.14 22.59 2.85
N ASP A 224 -5.41 22.66 1.53
CA ASP A 224 -6.52 23.43 0.97
C ASP A 224 -7.68 22.52 0.52
N PRO A 225 -8.81 22.51 1.24
CA PRO A 225 -9.99 21.72 0.85
C PRO A 225 -10.59 22.19 -0.49
N PHE A 226 -10.29 23.39 -0.98
CA PHE A 226 -10.71 23.84 -2.31
C PHE A 226 -10.11 22.99 -3.43
N GLU A 227 -8.89 22.49 -3.25
CA GLU A 227 -8.27 21.63 -4.26
C GLU A 227 -9.00 20.30 -4.42
N VAL A 228 -9.41 19.67 -3.31
CA VAL A 228 -10.23 18.45 -3.38
C VAL A 228 -11.55 18.72 -4.09
N TYR A 229 -12.21 19.85 -3.76
CA TYR A 229 -13.45 20.24 -4.42
C TYR A 229 -13.26 20.46 -5.92
N GLU A 230 -12.16 21.10 -6.35
CA GLU A 230 -11.85 21.29 -7.76
C GLU A 230 -11.57 19.96 -8.49
N VAL A 231 -10.90 19.01 -7.83
CA VAL A 231 -10.72 17.68 -8.36
C VAL A 231 -12.08 16.99 -8.54
N MET A 232 -12.91 16.95 -7.49
CA MET A 232 -14.25 16.34 -7.55
C MET A 232 -15.10 16.93 -8.67
N LYS A 233 -15.11 18.25 -8.82
CA LYS A 233 -15.88 18.95 -9.84
C LYS A 233 -15.44 18.62 -11.27
N LYS A 234 -14.13 18.44 -11.48
CA LYS A 234 -13.56 18.19 -12.82
C LYS A 234 -13.51 16.72 -13.21
N VAL A 235 -13.39 15.83 -12.22
CA VAL A 235 -13.20 14.38 -12.40
C VAL A 235 -14.53 13.63 -12.18
N GLY A 236 -15.34 14.13 -11.27
CA GLY A 236 -16.55 13.45 -10.81
C GLY A 236 -16.24 12.32 -9.83
N GLY A 237 -17.30 11.71 -9.30
CA GLY A 237 -17.21 10.70 -8.25
C GLY A 237 -16.96 11.30 -6.87
N THR A 238 -16.81 10.43 -5.88
CA THR A 238 -16.56 10.81 -4.48
C THR A 238 -15.20 10.25 -4.07
N PRO A 239 -14.12 11.02 -4.17
CA PRO A 239 -12.81 10.57 -3.74
C PRO A 239 -12.76 10.41 -2.22
N TYR A 240 -11.97 9.46 -1.74
CA TYR A 240 -11.52 9.50 -0.37
C TYR A 240 -10.37 10.52 -0.26
N SER A 241 -10.44 11.40 0.72
CA SER A 241 -9.34 12.33 1.03
C SER A 241 -9.32 12.66 2.52
N GLN A 242 -8.12 12.76 3.06
CA GLN A 242 -7.91 13.24 4.42
C GLN A 242 -7.65 14.74 4.37
N LEU A 243 -8.50 15.52 5.05
CA LEU A 243 -8.44 16.98 5.06
C LEU A 243 -8.15 17.50 6.47
N ASN A 244 -7.24 18.45 6.56
CA ASN A 244 -7.05 19.27 7.75
C ASN A 244 -7.95 20.51 7.67
N LEU A 245 -9.09 20.47 8.36
CA LEU A 245 -10.10 21.51 8.30
C LEU A 245 -9.97 22.48 9.44
N ARG A 246 -10.13 23.78 9.13
CA ARG A 246 -10.31 24.84 10.12
C ARG A 246 -11.80 25.16 10.26
N LYS A 247 -12.16 25.78 11.38
CA LYS A 247 -13.56 26.19 11.61
C LYS A 247 -14.08 27.17 10.54
N SER A 248 -13.17 27.94 9.92
CA SER A 248 -13.45 28.84 8.79
C SER A 248 -13.81 28.13 7.48
N ASP A 249 -13.57 26.83 7.39
CA ASP A 249 -13.71 26.06 6.13
C ASP A 249 -15.11 25.42 5.99
N SER A 250 -16.06 25.79 6.87
CA SER A 250 -17.43 25.21 6.90
C SER A 250 -18.17 25.30 5.56
N ASP A 251 -18.01 26.41 4.82
CA ASP A 251 -18.71 26.61 3.55
C ASP A 251 -18.18 25.70 2.44
N ILE A 252 -16.88 25.49 2.38
CA ILE A 252 -16.29 24.55 1.41
C ILE A 252 -16.63 23.10 1.77
N MET A 253 -16.67 22.77 3.06
CA MET A 253 -17.12 21.45 3.50
C MET A 253 -18.54 21.15 3.07
N ASN A 254 -19.46 22.11 3.22
CA ASN A 254 -20.84 21.96 2.75
C ASN A 254 -20.90 21.73 1.23
N LYS A 255 -20.04 22.40 0.45
CA LYS A 255 -19.93 22.17 -1.00
C LYS A 255 -19.40 20.78 -1.32
N ILE A 256 -18.35 20.31 -0.63
CA ILE A 256 -17.80 18.97 -0.82
C ILE A 256 -18.86 17.92 -0.50
N LEU A 257 -19.54 18.02 0.66
CA LEU A 257 -20.55 17.07 1.11
C LEU A 257 -21.83 17.07 0.25
N SER A 258 -22.15 18.19 -0.38
CA SER A 258 -23.31 18.32 -1.27
C SER A 258 -23.01 17.98 -2.74
N HIS A 259 -21.75 17.77 -3.09
CA HIS A 259 -21.34 17.38 -4.44
C HIS A 259 -21.79 15.95 -4.75
N LYS A 260 -22.50 15.76 -5.86
CA LYS A 260 -23.05 14.47 -6.31
C LYS A 260 -22.41 14.06 -7.64
#